data_5bdd5d8679543ffa1a697d27eea5ac29
#
_entry.id   5bdd5d8679543ffa1a697d27eea5ac29
#
_cell.length_a   1.000
_cell.length_b   1.000
_cell.length_c   1.000
_cell.angle_alpha   90.00
_cell.angle_beta   90.00
_cell.angle_gamma   90.00
#
_symmetry.space_group_name_H-M   'P 1'
#
loop_
_entity.id
_entity.type
_entity.pdbx_description
1 polymer ?
#
loop_
_entity_poly.entity_id
_entity_poly.type
_entity_poly.pdbx_seq_one_letter_code
_entity_poly.pdbx_strand_id
1 'polypeptide(L)'
;LRGVAPHEAVAIAEELILSGITKIEVPFNSPNAYESIESLANRYSGEAIIGAGTVLKKNEVTSVCNAGGRMIVSPNVNVDVIKETKKLKMISYPGGFTATECFGAIDSGSDGIKLFPAFLMGVDGFKALRAVLPQGLSTYAVGGVEPSNFAAWLASGITGFGIGNYLYKVGDTVSSVGKKAKKIVSAYDDASNEIT
;
A
#
# COMPACT_ATOMS: atom_id res chain seq x y z
N LEU A 1 3.67 -0.35 7.28
CA LEU A 1 4.32 -0.65 8.57
C LEU A 1 3.51 -0.06 9.75
N ARG A 2 2.29 -0.58 9.97
CA ARG A 2 1.39 -0.06 11.01
C ARG A 2 1.93 -0.33 12.41
N GLY A 3 2.10 0.75 13.20
CA GLY A 3 2.57 0.69 14.58
C GLY A 3 4.09 0.70 14.73
N VAL A 4 4.85 0.81 13.63
CA VAL A 4 6.31 0.91 13.68
C VAL A 4 6.72 2.20 14.42
N ALA A 5 7.70 2.09 15.28
CA ALA A 5 8.30 3.23 15.96
C ALA A 5 9.50 3.77 15.15
N PRO A 6 9.83 5.09 15.26
CA PRO A 6 10.91 5.69 14.46
C PRO A 6 12.26 5.00 14.60
N HIS A 7 12.61 4.56 15.81
CA HIS A 7 13.91 3.94 16.08
C HIS A 7 14.11 2.57 15.41
N GLU A 8 13.04 1.87 15.03
CA GLU A 8 13.09 0.56 14.38
C GLU A 8 12.76 0.62 12.88
N ALA A 9 12.12 1.71 12.43
CA ALA A 9 11.59 1.84 11.08
C ALA A 9 12.64 1.60 9.98
N VAL A 10 13.84 2.16 10.14
CA VAL A 10 14.93 2.04 9.16
C VAL A 10 15.41 0.60 9.02
N ALA A 11 15.70 -0.07 10.13
CA ALA A 11 16.18 -1.45 10.11
C ALA A 11 15.12 -2.43 9.54
N ILE A 12 13.84 -2.20 9.85
CA ILE A 12 12.74 -2.99 9.29
C ILE A 12 12.59 -2.74 7.78
N ALA A 13 12.62 -1.47 7.34
CA ALA A 13 12.51 -1.15 5.93
C ALA A 13 13.68 -1.69 5.10
N GLU A 14 14.89 -1.76 5.65
CA GLU A 14 16.05 -2.37 5.00
C GLU A 14 15.77 -3.83 4.62
N GLU A 15 15.23 -4.62 5.53
CA GLU A 15 14.85 -6.01 5.26
C GLU A 15 13.78 -6.13 4.17
N LEU A 16 12.83 -5.19 4.10
CA LEU A 16 11.83 -5.16 3.05
C LEU A 16 12.46 -4.89 1.68
N ILE A 17 13.31 -3.87 1.60
CA ILE A 17 14.00 -3.45 0.36
C ILE A 17 14.92 -4.56 -0.13
N LEU A 18 15.72 -5.16 0.75
CA LEU A 18 16.57 -6.30 0.44
C LEU A 18 15.78 -7.54 -0.04
N SER A 19 14.52 -7.64 0.34
CA SER A 19 13.61 -8.69 -0.13
C SER A 19 12.88 -8.34 -1.44
N GLY A 20 13.05 -7.12 -1.99
CA GLY A 20 12.39 -6.67 -3.21
C GLY A 20 11.11 -5.85 -2.98
N ILE A 21 10.74 -5.53 -1.75
CA ILE A 21 9.57 -4.68 -1.44
C ILE A 21 10.01 -3.22 -1.42
N THR A 22 9.73 -2.49 -2.50
CA THR A 22 10.21 -1.12 -2.71
C THR A 22 9.14 -0.04 -2.56
N LYS A 23 7.90 -0.38 -2.25
CA LYS A 23 6.84 0.58 -1.88
C LYS A 23 6.47 0.36 -0.43
N ILE A 24 6.78 1.33 0.43
CA ILE A 24 6.63 1.22 1.89
C ILE A 24 5.83 2.39 2.41
N GLU A 25 4.74 2.11 3.13
CA GLU A 25 3.95 3.14 3.79
C GLU A 25 3.97 2.97 5.31
N VAL A 26 4.00 4.10 6.03
CA VAL A 26 3.82 4.18 7.48
C VAL A 26 2.46 4.82 7.74
N PRO A 27 1.50 4.08 8.31
CA PRO A 27 0.18 4.64 8.61
C PRO A 27 0.24 5.68 9.74
N PHE A 28 -0.59 6.72 9.65
CA PHE A 28 -0.65 7.79 10.67
C PHE A 28 -1.12 7.35 12.05
N ASN A 29 -1.67 6.15 12.18
CA ASN A 29 -1.94 5.54 13.46
C ASN A 29 -0.72 4.76 14.03
N SER A 30 0.48 5.03 13.51
CA SER A 30 1.76 4.61 14.09
C SER A 30 2.34 5.72 14.97
N PRO A 31 3.17 5.40 15.98
CA PRO A 31 3.85 6.41 16.79
C PRO A 31 4.76 7.30 15.93
N ASN A 32 4.65 8.62 16.07
CA ASN A 32 5.50 9.61 15.38
C ASN A 32 5.71 9.28 13.88
N ALA A 33 4.63 8.98 13.15
CA ALA A 33 4.69 8.50 11.77
C ALA A 33 5.48 9.43 10.83
N TYR A 34 5.42 10.76 11.02
CA TYR A 34 6.18 11.71 10.21
C TYR A 34 7.70 11.53 10.38
N GLU A 35 8.18 11.32 11.60
CA GLU A 35 9.59 11.07 11.89
C GLU A 35 10.08 9.77 11.21
N SER A 36 9.26 8.73 11.26
CA SER A 36 9.55 7.48 10.54
C SER A 36 9.61 7.70 9.03
N ILE A 37 8.64 8.43 8.45
CA ILE A 37 8.59 8.72 7.01
C ILE A 37 9.82 9.53 6.58
N GLU A 38 10.17 10.57 7.33
CA GLU A 38 11.34 11.42 7.05
C GLU A 38 12.64 10.61 7.09
N SER A 39 12.83 9.80 8.14
CA SER A 39 14.01 8.95 8.27
C SER A 39 14.13 7.95 7.13
N LEU A 40 13.02 7.31 6.75
CA LEU A 40 12.97 6.36 5.64
C LEU A 40 13.21 7.05 4.28
N ALA A 41 12.57 8.19 4.05
CA ALA A 41 12.73 8.95 2.80
C ALA A 41 14.16 9.45 2.62
N ASN A 42 14.79 9.94 3.69
CA ASN A 42 16.19 10.38 3.65
C ASN A 42 17.16 9.22 3.41
N ARG A 43 16.90 8.05 4.03
CA ARG A 43 17.81 6.89 3.94
C ARG A 43 17.70 6.15 2.62
N TYR A 44 16.49 6.03 2.04
CA TYR A 44 16.22 5.16 0.89
C TYR A 44 15.76 5.92 -0.35
N SER A 45 16.12 7.21 -0.45
CA SER A 45 15.86 8.02 -1.66
C SER A 45 16.52 7.37 -2.89
N GLY A 46 15.71 7.03 -3.89
CA GLY A 46 16.18 6.34 -5.10
C GLY A 46 16.14 4.81 -5.06
N GLU A 47 16.00 4.20 -3.88
CA GLU A 47 15.89 2.75 -3.73
C GLU A 47 14.44 2.29 -3.49
N ALA A 48 13.65 3.12 -2.78
CA ALA A 48 12.26 2.81 -2.44
C ALA A 48 11.36 4.04 -2.50
N ILE A 49 10.07 3.81 -2.72
CA ILE A 49 9.02 4.81 -2.62
C ILE A 49 8.45 4.76 -1.22
N ILE A 50 8.75 5.77 -0.44
CA ILE A 50 8.26 5.91 0.92
C ILE A 50 7.00 6.78 0.93
N GLY A 51 6.02 6.43 1.74
CA GLY A 51 4.77 7.17 1.86
C GLY A 51 4.06 6.99 3.18
N ALA A 52 2.87 7.55 3.24
CA ALA A 52 2.00 7.46 4.41
C ALA A 52 0.73 6.65 4.11
N GLY A 53 0.30 5.86 5.08
CA GLY A 53 -1.03 5.25 5.11
C GLY A 53 -1.99 5.98 6.04
N THR A 54 -3.28 5.69 5.88
CA THR A 54 -4.35 6.25 6.71
C THR A 54 -4.39 7.79 6.68
N VAL A 55 -4.09 8.37 5.51
CA VAL A 55 -4.17 9.81 5.27
C VAL A 55 -5.61 10.19 4.96
N LEU A 56 -6.19 11.07 5.76
CA LEU A 56 -7.62 11.43 5.69
C LEU A 56 -7.86 12.90 5.35
N LYS A 57 -6.84 13.74 5.47
CA LYS A 57 -6.97 15.19 5.34
C LYS A 57 -5.92 15.76 4.38
N LYS A 58 -6.32 16.81 3.66
CA LYS A 58 -5.46 17.52 2.71
C LYS A 58 -4.14 18.06 3.33
N ASN A 59 -4.20 18.61 4.53
CA ASN A 59 -3.00 19.11 5.20
C ASN A 59 -2.01 18.00 5.59
N GLU A 60 -2.50 16.80 5.86
CA GLU A 60 -1.65 15.63 6.12
C GLU A 60 -0.82 15.27 4.87
N VAL A 61 -1.40 15.39 3.67
CA VAL A 61 -0.70 15.17 2.40
C VAL A 61 0.50 16.10 2.27
N THR A 62 0.30 17.40 2.55
CA THR A 62 1.37 18.39 2.52
C THR A 62 2.49 18.06 3.52
N SER A 63 2.12 17.63 4.72
CA SER A 63 3.10 17.23 5.74
C SER A 63 3.91 16.00 5.33
N VAL A 64 3.28 15.01 4.70
CA VAL A 64 4.00 13.84 4.13
C VAL A 64 4.97 14.25 3.04
N CYS A 65 4.56 15.14 2.15
CA CYS A 65 5.42 15.67 1.09
C CYS A 65 6.66 16.38 1.66
N ASN A 66 6.48 17.20 2.70
CA ASN A 66 7.56 17.91 3.39
C ASN A 66 8.52 16.96 4.10
N ALA A 67 8.02 15.84 4.64
CA ALA A 67 8.84 14.76 5.22
C ALA A 67 9.53 13.87 4.16
N GLY A 68 9.46 14.24 2.88
CA GLY A 68 10.10 13.48 1.80
C GLY A 68 9.27 12.31 1.25
N GLY A 69 8.07 12.07 1.76
CA GLY A 69 7.16 11.04 1.25
C GLY A 69 6.73 11.30 -0.21
N ARG A 70 6.48 10.23 -0.95
CA ARG A 70 6.12 10.27 -2.38
C ARG A 70 4.85 9.46 -2.71
N MET A 71 4.23 8.87 -1.70
CA MET A 71 3.03 8.04 -1.87
C MET A 71 2.03 8.28 -0.74
N ILE A 72 0.75 8.37 -1.10
CA ILE A 72 -0.38 8.50 -0.16
C ILE A 72 -1.31 7.30 -0.33
N VAL A 73 -1.58 6.62 0.77
CA VAL A 73 -2.54 5.54 0.85
C VAL A 73 -3.64 5.91 1.84
N SER A 74 -4.88 5.90 1.41
CA SER A 74 -6.04 6.23 2.24
C SER A 74 -6.95 5.02 2.44
N PRO A 75 -7.71 4.92 3.52
CA PRO A 75 -8.69 3.85 3.69
C PRO A 75 -10.00 4.11 2.94
N ASN A 76 -10.21 5.32 2.45
CA ASN A 76 -11.42 5.80 1.80
C ASN A 76 -11.12 6.69 0.59
N VAL A 77 -12.14 7.05 -0.15
CA VAL A 77 -12.07 8.05 -1.22
C VAL A 77 -12.37 9.44 -0.64
N ASN A 78 -11.36 10.30 -0.63
CA ASN A 78 -11.49 11.71 -0.33
C ASN A 78 -10.90 12.51 -1.49
N VAL A 79 -11.77 13.20 -2.22
CA VAL A 79 -11.41 13.97 -3.43
C VAL A 79 -10.33 15.01 -3.17
N ASP A 80 -10.41 15.70 -2.03
CA ASP A 80 -9.43 16.75 -1.67
C ASP A 80 -8.04 16.15 -1.37
N VAL A 81 -7.99 14.98 -0.72
CA VAL A 81 -6.74 14.23 -0.48
C VAL A 81 -6.13 13.79 -1.81
N ILE A 82 -6.93 13.19 -2.70
CA ILE A 82 -6.46 12.72 -4.01
C ILE A 82 -5.91 13.91 -4.82
N LYS A 83 -6.69 14.97 -4.97
CA LYS A 83 -6.29 16.15 -5.74
C LYS A 83 -5.02 16.82 -5.20
N GLU A 84 -4.90 16.96 -3.87
CA GLU A 84 -3.68 17.53 -3.28
C GLU A 84 -2.47 16.60 -3.49
N THR A 85 -2.66 15.29 -3.36
CA THR A 85 -1.62 14.29 -3.66
C THR A 85 -1.10 14.45 -5.09
N LYS A 86 -2.01 14.55 -6.06
CA LYS A 86 -1.64 14.72 -7.48
C LYS A 86 -1.01 16.07 -7.77
N LYS A 87 -1.49 17.15 -7.14
CA LYS A 87 -0.90 18.49 -7.23
C LYS A 87 0.57 18.49 -6.76
N LEU A 88 0.88 17.74 -5.70
CA LEU A 88 2.23 17.57 -5.17
C LEU A 88 3.05 16.48 -5.92
N LYS A 89 2.55 15.97 -7.04
CA LYS A 89 3.21 14.95 -7.89
C LYS A 89 3.54 13.65 -7.13
N MET A 90 2.74 13.33 -6.12
CA MET A 90 2.84 12.07 -5.39
C MET A 90 1.90 11.01 -5.97
N ILE A 91 2.17 9.75 -5.62
CA ILE A 91 1.34 8.60 -5.98
C ILE A 91 0.14 8.55 -5.03
N SER A 92 -1.07 8.36 -5.57
CA SER A 92 -2.34 8.31 -4.83
C SER A 92 -3.01 6.95 -4.95
N TYR A 93 -3.15 6.24 -3.83
CA TYR A 93 -3.88 4.98 -3.71
C TYR A 93 -5.04 5.11 -2.70
N PRO A 94 -6.16 5.73 -3.07
CA PRO A 94 -7.36 5.80 -2.22
C PRO A 94 -8.02 4.42 -2.06
N GLY A 95 -8.69 4.23 -0.92
CA GLY A 95 -9.44 3.03 -0.60
C GLY A 95 -10.86 3.10 -1.15
N GLY A 96 -11.28 2.12 -1.93
CA GLY A 96 -12.64 1.96 -2.42
C GLY A 96 -13.14 0.54 -2.19
N PHE A 97 -14.47 0.41 -2.05
CA PHE A 97 -15.15 -0.86 -1.87
C PHE A 97 -16.33 -1.03 -2.84
N THR A 98 -16.87 0.06 -3.36
CA THR A 98 -17.99 0.11 -4.29
C THR A 98 -17.60 0.71 -5.62
N ALA A 99 -18.39 0.46 -6.67
CA ALA A 99 -18.17 1.06 -7.98
C ALA A 99 -18.17 2.60 -7.90
N THR A 100 -19.13 3.19 -7.15
CA THR A 100 -19.21 4.65 -6.97
C THR A 100 -17.92 5.23 -6.39
N GLU A 101 -17.36 4.60 -5.37
CA GLU A 101 -16.10 5.02 -4.76
C GLU A 101 -14.93 4.89 -5.75
N CYS A 102 -14.85 3.75 -6.45
CA CYS A 102 -13.79 3.53 -7.42
C CYS A 102 -13.81 4.58 -8.54
N PHE A 103 -14.97 4.86 -9.14
CA PHE A 103 -15.10 5.88 -10.17
C PHE A 103 -14.82 7.29 -9.63
N GLY A 104 -15.27 7.62 -8.42
CA GLY A 104 -14.96 8.91 -7.78
C GLY A 104 -13.45 9.11 -7.55
N ALA A 105 -12.72 8.04 -7.22
CA ALA A 105 -11.28 8.07 -7.11
C ALA A 105 -10.57 8.24 -8.46
N ILE A 106 -11.03 7.52 -9.49
CA ILE A 106 -10.51 7.60 -10.86
C ILE A 106 -10.69 9.03 -11.40
N ASP A 107 -11.89 9.58 -11.29
CA ASP A 107 -12.24 10.92 -11.77
C ASP A 107 -11.43 12.01 -11.04
N SER A 108 -11.00 11.73 -9.82
CA SER A 108 -10.13 12.61 -9.03
C SER A 108 -8.65 12.49 -9.38
N GLY A 109 -8.26 11.55 -10.26
CA GLY A 109 -6.90 11.37 -10.78
C GLY A 109 -6.03 10.43 -9.97
N SER A 110 -6.59 9.46 -9.23
CA SER A 110 -5.81 8.45 -8.52
C SER A 110 -4.95 7.59 -9.46
N ASP A 111 -3.81 7.12 -8.98
CA ASP A 111 -2.90 6.24 -9.75
C ASP A 111 -3.28 4.75 -9.66
N GLY A 112 -4.24 4.43 -8.82
CA GLY A 112 -4.79 3.11 -8.63
C GLY A 112 -5.73 3.08 -7.44
N ILE A 113 -6.41 1.95 -7.25
CA ILE A 113 -7.41 1.77 -6.19
C ILE A 113 -6.92 0.72 -5.19
N LYS A 114 -6.91 1.07 -3.94
CA LYS A 114 -6.81 0.14 -2.81
C LYS A 114 -8.19 -0.44 -2.54
N LEU A 115 -8.41 -1.72 -2.80
CA LEU A 115 -9.64 -2.42 -2.42
C LEU A 115 -9.56 -2.77 -0.93
N PHE A 116 -10.40 -2.15 -0.11
CA PHE A 116 -10.30 -2.26 1.34
C PHE A 116 -11.68 -2.24 2.03
N PRO A 117 -11.92 -3.18 2.95
CA PRO A 117 -11.06 -4.34 3.26
C PRO A 117 -11.31 -5.53 2.31
N ALA A 118 -10.24 -6.03 1.69
CA ALA A 118 -10.33 -7.03 0.62
C ALA A 118 -10.97 -8.35 1.08
N PHE A 119 -10.75 -8.78 2.32
CA PHE A 119 -11.35 -10.01 2.85
C PHE A 119 -12.88 -10.00 2.88
N LEU A 120 -13.51 -8.83 3.00
CA LEU A 120 -14.97 -8.70 2.93
C LEU A 120 -15.50 -8.72 1.50
N MET A 121 -14.75 -8.17 0.55
CA MET A 121 -15.12 -8.19 -0.87
C MET A 121 -14.98 -9.60 -1.45
N GLY A 122 -13.90 -10.28 -1.10
CA GLY A 122 -13.53 -11.56 -1.68
C GLY A 122 -13.15 -11.47 -3.16
N VAL A 123 -12.60 -12.55 -3.68
CA VAL A 123 -12.16 -12.65 -5.08
C VAL A 123 -13.34 -12.50 -6.05
N ASP A 124 -14.49 -13.11 -5.73
CA ASP A 124 -15.67 -13.07 -6.60
C ASP A 124 -16.30 -11.67 -6.62
N GLY A 125 -16.36 -10.98 -5.48
CA GLY A 125 -16.80 -9.59 -5.42
C GLY A 125 -15.90 -8.67 -6.25
N PHE A 126 -14.59 -8.89 -6.19
CA PHE A 126 -13.65 -8.14 -7.02
C PHE A 126 -13.83 -8.43 -8.52
N LYS A 127 -14.00 -9.69 -8.94
CA LYS A 127 -14.28 -10.03 -10.34
C LYS A 127 -15.51 -9.29 -10.87
N ALA A 128 -16.59 -9.26 -10.08
CA ALA A 128 -17.80 -8.53 -10.45
C ALA A 128 -17.55 -7.02 -10.58
N LEU A 129 -16.84 -6.43 -9.62
CA LEU A 129 -16.47 -5.01 -9.66
C LEU A 129 -15.55 -4.70 -10.85
N ARG A 130 -14.54 -5.53 -11.09
CA ARG A 130 -13.57 -5.36 -12.18
C ARG A 130 -14.21 -5.34 -13.56
N ALA A 131 -15.32 -6.07 -13.75
CA ALA A 131 -16.03 -6.12 -15.03
C ALA A 131 -16.54 -4.73 -15.51
N VAL A 132 -16.72 -3.78 -14.60
CA VAL A 132 -17.19 -2.41 -14.90
C VAL A 132 -16.10 -1.36 -14.78
N LEU A 133 -14.93 -1.70 -14.21
CA LEU A 133 -13.82 -0.77 -14.08
C LEU A 133 -13.04 -0.60 -15.40
N PRO A 134 -12.40 0.55 -15.65
CA PRO A 134 -11.58 0.77 -16.85
C PRO A 134 -10.48 -0.28 -16.99
N GLN A 135 -10.23 -0.70 -18.23
CA GLN A 135 -9.10 -1.59 -18.52
C GLN A 135 -7.78 -0.89 -18.20
N GLY A 136 -6.83 -1.64 -17.63
CA GLY A 136 -5.52 -1.12 -17.25
C GLY A 136 -5.49 -0.36 -15.90
N LEU A 137 -6.64 -0.21 -15.23
CA LEU A 137 -6.66 0.36 -13.89
C LEU A 137 -5.88 -0.51 -12.91
N SER A 138 -4.89 0.08 -12.23
CA SER A 138 -4.17 -0.60 -11.16
C SER A 138 -5.06 -0.76 -9.93
N THR A 139 -5.19 -2.01 -9.46
CA THR A 139 -5.98 -2.35 -8.26
C THR A 139 -5.15 -3.17 -7.29
N TYR A 140 -5.25 -2.86 -6.01
CA TYR A 140 -4.46 -3.50 -4.95
C TYR A 140 -5.37 -4.06 -3.87
N ALA A 141 -5.31 -5.36 -3.62
CA ALA A 141 -6.05 -5.97 -2.52
C ALA A 141 -5.34 -5.69 -1.18
N VAL A 142 -6.08 -5.15 -0.22
CA VAL A 142 -5.55 -4.77 1.09
C VAL A 142 -6.48 -5.24 2.20
N GLY A 143 -5.93 -5.95 3.19
CA GLY A 143 -6.67 -6.54 4.30
C GLY A 143 -7.04 -8.00 4.04
N GLY A 144 -6.49 -8.88 4.89
CA GLY A 144 -6.69 -10.33 4.78
C GLY A 144 -5.95 -11.00 3.63
N VAL A 145 -4.98 -10.29 3.01
CA VAL A 145 -4.14 -10.85 1.96
C VAL A 145 -2.84 -11.41 2.54
N GLU A 146 -2.49 -12.62 2.11
CA GLU A 146 -1.33 -13.36 2.57
C GLU A 146 -0.87 -14.36 1.50
N PRO A 147 0.32 -14.94 1.59
CA PRO A 147 0.85 -15.86 0.58
C PRO A 147 -0.10 -16.98 0.14
N SER A 148 -0.92 -17.48 1.06
CA SER A 148 -1.86 -18.57 0.78
C SER A 148 -3.00 -18.22 -0.18
N ASN A 149 -3.28 -16.95 -0.40
CA ASN A 149 -4.37 -16.49 -1.27
C ASN A 149 -3.93 -15.66 -2.48
N PHE A 150 -2.62 -15.45 -2.69
CA PHE A 150 -2.10 -14.64 -3.79
C PHE A 150 -2.51 -15.16 -5.17
N ALA A 151 -2.38 -16.46 -5.41
CA ALA A 151 -2.73 -17.07 -6.70
C ALA A 151 -4.20 -16.78 -7.09
N ALA A 152 -5.13 -16.95 -6.16
CA ALA A 152 -6.54 -16.67 -6.42
C ALA A 152 -6.82 -15.19 -6.74
N TRP A 153 -6.17 -14.28 -6.02
CA TRP A 153 -6.30 -12.85 -6.29
C TRP A 153 -5.65 -12.46 -7.63
N LEU A 154 -4.44 -12.92 -7.91
CA LEU A 154 -3.75 -12.63 -9.17
C LEU A 154 -4.51 -13.18 -10.37
N ALA A 155 -5.03 -14.41 -10.29
CA ALA A 155 -5.89 -15.00 -11.32
C ALA A 155 -7.19 -14.22 -11.54
N SER A 156 -7.66 -13.44 -10.56
CA SER A 156 -8.79 -12.54 -10.73
C SER A 156 -8.43 -11.24 -11.45
N GLY A 157 -7.14 -10.99 -11.66
CA GLY A 157 -6.58 -9.82 -12.34
C GLY A 157 -6.31 -8.63 -11.42
N ILE A 158 -6.12 -8.87 -10.13
CA ILE A 158 -5.58 -7.84 -9.23
C ILE A 158 -4.15 -7.48 -9.65
N THR A 159 -3.77 -6.21 -9.55
CA THR A 159 -2.42 -5.75 -9.92
C THR A 159 -1.37 -6.10 -8.85
N GLY A 160 -1.78 -6.14 -7.59
CA GLY A 160 -0.86 -6.41 -6.49
C GLY A 160 -1.52 -6.31 -5.12
N PHE A 161 -0.70 -6.22 -4.08
CA PHE A 161 -1.13 -6.33 -2.70
C PHE A 161 -0.61 -5.22 -1.81
N GLY A 162 -1.42 -4.81 -0.83
CA GLY A 162 -0.96 -4.05 0.32
C GLY A 162 -0.99 -4.94 1.57
N ILE A 163 0.19 -5.29 2.09
CA ILE A 163 0.35 -6.27 3.16
C ILE A 163 0.71 -5.56 4.46
N GLY A 164 -0.13 -5.71 5.47
CA GLY A 164 0.07 -5.14 6.80
C GLY A 164 0.42 -6.20 7.84
N ASN A 165 -0.58 -6.66 8.58
CA ASN A 165 -0.40 -7.51 9.76
C ASN A 165 0.30 -8.85 9.53
N TYR A 166 0.28 -9.38 8.31
CA TYR A 166 1.05 -10.58 8.00
C TYR A 166 2.56 -10.29 7.98
N LEU A 167 2.95 -9.12 7.46
CA LEU A 167 4.34 -8.72 7.30
C LEU A 167 4.95 -8.22 8.63
N TYR A 168 4.26 -7.29 9.29
CA TYR A 168 4.76 -6.62 10.49
C TYR A 168 3.67 -6.48 11.56
N LYS A 169 4.04 -6.78 12.79
CA LYS A 169 3.29 -6.46 14.01
C LYS A 169 4.24 -5.82 15.02
N VAL A 170 3.73 -4.94 15.85
CA VAL A 170 4.50 -4.33 16.95
C VAL A 170 5.14 -5.45 17.81
N GLY A 171 6.45 -5.34 18.03
CA GLY A 171 7.24 -6.36 18.73
C GLY A 171 7.88 -7.44 17.85
N ASP A 172 7.62 -7.45 16.54
CA ASP A 172 8.36 -8.31 15.62
C ASP A 172 9.83 -7.88 15.55
N THR A 173 10.74 -8.83 15.54
CA THR A 173 12.16 -8.55 15.32
C THR A 173 12.45 -8.27 13.85
N VAL A 174 13.49 -7.49 13.56
CA VAL A 174 13.97 -7.21 12.19
C VAL A 174 14.14 -8.51 11.40
N SER A 175 14.82 -9.52 11.99
CA SER A 175 15.01 -10.84 11.36
C SER A 175 13.69 -11.56 11.05
N SER A 176 12.69 -11.46 11.95
CA SER A 176 11.37 -12.06 11.72
C SER A 176 10.67 -11.40 10.53
N VAL A 177 10.74 -10.07 10.45
CA VAL A 177 10.15 -9.31 9.33
C VAL A 177 10.83 -9.66 8.01
N GLY A 178 12.16 -9.75 7.98
CA GLY A 178 12.92 -10.15 6.80
C GLY A 178 12.53 -11.55 6.28
N LYS A 179 12.35 -12.52 7.18
CA LYS A 179 11.87 -13.86 6.81
C LYS A 179 10.46 -13.82 6.20
N LYS A 180 9.55 -13.03 6.79
CA LYS A 180 8.19 -12.85 6.27
C LYS A 180 8.21 -12.15 4.91
N ALA A 181 9.05 -11.12 4.74
CA ALA A 181 9.19 -10.39 3.48
C ALA A 181 9.66 -11.31 2.34
N LYS A 182 10.70 -12.10 2.56
CA LYS A 182 11.19 -13.09 1.58
C LYS A 182 10.11 -14.10 1.20
N LYS A 183 9.36 -14.60 2.19
CA LYS A 183 8.25 -15.53 1.93
C LYS A 183 7.13 -14.89 1.10
N ILE A 184 6.81 -13.61 1.37
CA ILE A 184 5.81 -12.85 0.61
C ILE A 184 6.25 -12.70 -0.84
N VAL A 185 7.50 -12.27 -1.08
CA VAL A 185 8.02 -12.04 -2.42
C VAL A 185 8.08 -13.37 -3.19
N SER A 186 8.65 -14.43 -2.61
CA SER A 186 8.67 -15.76 -3.25
C SER A 186 7.26 -16.22 -3.66
N ALA A 187 6.29 -16.13 -2.75
CA ALA A 187 4.92 -16.56 -3.04
C ALA A 187 4.23 -15.67 -4.10
N TYR A 188 4.57 -14.40 -4.17
CA TYR A 188 4.08 -13.50 -5.21
C TYR A 188 4.66 -13.89 -6.59
N ASP A 189 5.97 -14.11 -6.64
CA ASP A 189 6.67 -14.49 -7.87
C ASP A 189 6.16 -15.84 -8.39
N ASP A 190 6.04 -16.85 -7.51
CA ASP A 190 5.50 -18.17 -7.86
C ASP A 190 4.09 -18.04 -8.44
N ALA A 191 3.19 -17.35 -7.74
CA ALA A 191 1.81 -17.18 -8.20
C ALA A 191 1.69 -16.31 -9.47
N SER A 192 2.61 -15.37 -9.70
CA SER A 192 2.64 -14.55 -10.92
C SER A 192 3.09 -15.35 -12.15
N ASN A 193 4.05 -16.27 -11.96
CA ASN A 193 4.55 -17.14 -13.02
C ASN A 193 3.52 -18.17 -13.49
N GLU A 194 2.58 -18.57 -12.61
CA GLU A 194 1.49 -19.50 -12.96
C GLU A 194 0.42 -18.88 -13.87
N ILE A 195 0.38 -17.55 -13.99
CA ILE A 195 -0.68 -16.82 -14.72
C ILE A 195 -0.18 -16.30 -16.08
N THR A 196 1.13 -16.27 -16.28
CA THR A 196 1.78 -15.83 -17.53
C THR A 196 1.87 -16.98 -18.51
#